data_b48ca4af93dfd33fb2ae56d14411c31a
#
_entry.id   b48ca4af93dfd33fb2ae56d14411c31a
#
_cell.length_a   1.000
_cell.length_b   1.000
_cell.length_c   1.000
_cell.angle_alpha   90.00
_cell.angle_beta   90.00
_cell.angle_gamma   90.00
#
_symmetry.space_group_name_H-M   'P 1'
#
loop_
_entity.id
_entity.type
_entity.pdbx_description
1 polymer ?
#
loop_
_entity_poly.entity_id
_entity_poly.type
_entity_poly.pdbx_seq_one_letter_code
_entity_poly.pdbx_strand_id
1 'polypeptide(L)'
;DTSRHRVYLAEHAATGALLAFYEAATRGSFTQVVKTVKKFARQDAFRFVLRDRLRCAELAKMISDHPSAYIEAGQMHYALWRYLREELGAGFDVRLKFLLELTKTPAGVNRRLYGPGDILTLIYIFHPGSHDSREDLLAARSLVYHKLDSQEEIPSSGDDQPHALLEMSVLARVGQLSLADCRRVYGLIREAKPPRALDIVDRYLDSK
;
A
#
# COMPACT_ATOMS: atom_id res chain seq x y z
N ASP A 1 21.26 1.55 22.29
CA ASP A 1 21.20 0.67 21.11
C ASP A 1 20.90 1.48 19.85
N THR A 2 21.90 1.58 18.99
CA THR A 2 21.86 2.40 17.75
C THR A 2 20.72 1.98 16.81
N SER A 3 20.41 0.68 16.76
CA SER A 3 19.37 0.16 15.88
C SER A 3 17.97 0.61 16.31
N ARG A 4 17.67 0.57 17.62
CA ARG A 4 16.40 1.06 18.18
C ARG A 4 16.23 2.56 17.92
N HIS A 5 17.29 3.34 18.08
CA HIS A 5 17.22 4.77 17.80
C HIS A 5 16.95 5.05 16.33
N ARG A 6 17.58 4.32 15.40
CA ARG A 6 17.31 4.46 13.95
C ARG A 6 15.87 4.11 13.60
N VAL A 7 15.32 3.02 14.18
CA VAL A 7 13.90 2.65 13.99
C VAL A 7 13.01 3.77 14.51
N TYR A 8 13.25 4.28 15.71
CA TYR A 8 12.46 5.37 16.27
C TYR A 8 12.46 6.61 15.36
N LEU A 9 13.63 7.03 14.84
CA LEU A 9 13.72 8.16 13.92
C LEU A 9 12.93 7.92 12.61
N ALA A 10 13.00 6.70 12.06
CA ALA A 10 12.28 6.35 10.84
C ALA A 10 10.75 6.36 11.07
N GLU A 11 10.27 5.80 12.19
CA GLU A 11 8.85 5.84 12.57
C GLU A 11 8.37 7.28 12.77
N HIS A 12 9.15 8.10 13.47
CA HIS A 12 8.82 9.50 13.70
C HIS A 12 8.75 10.30 12.39
N ALA A 13 9.68 10.06 11.47
CA ALA A 13 9.68 10.72 10.15
C ALA A 13 8.47 10.30 9.29
N ALA A 14 8.12 9.02 9.29
CA ALA A 14 6.95 8.51 8.57
C ALA A 14 5.64 9.07 9.18
N THR A 15 5.52 9.06 10.51
CA THR A 15 4.37 9.63 11.21
C THR A 15 4.23 11.14 10.92
N GLY A 16 5.33 11.90 10.99
CA GLY A 16 5.33 13.32 10.66
C GLY A 16 4.90 13.61 9.22
N ALA A 17 5.33 12.76 8.27
CA ALA A 17 4.90 12.87 6.88
C ALA A 17 3.42 12.51 6.69
N LEU A 18 2.89 11.53 7.43
CA LEU A 18 1.47 11.16 7.43
C LEU A 18 0.59 12.30 7.98
N LEU A 19 1.00 12.92 9.09
CA LEU A 19 0.28 14.07 9.66
C LEU A 19 0.27 15.25 8.70
N ALA A 20 1.39 15.55 8.03
CA ALA A 20 1.46 16.58 7.01
C ALA A 20 0.57 16.27 5.79
N PHE A 21 0.40 14.99 5.45
CA PHE A 21 -0.56 14.57 4.42
C PHE A 21 -2.00 14.85 4.88
N TYR A 22 -2.39 14.48 6.10
CA TYR A 22 -3.74 14.75 6.61
C TYR A 22 -4.05 16.26 6.68
N GLU A 23 -3.09 17.07 7.11
CA GLU A 23 -3.24 18.52 7.11
C GLU A 23 -3.45 19.07 5.70
N ALA A 24 -2.61 18.66 4.75
CA ALA A 24 -2.76 19.06 3.35
C ALA A 24 -4.07 18.55 2.74
N ALA A 25 -4.51 17.33 3.06
CA ALA A 25 -5.79 16.77 2.61
C ALA A 25 -6.98 17.61 3.09
N THR A 26 -6.88 18.28 4.24
CA THR A 26 -7.94 19.13 4.80
C THR A 26 -8.00 20.49 4.11
N ARG A 27 -6.87 21.14 3.84
CA ARG A 27 -6.83 22.58 3.43
C ARG A 27 -5.99 22.84 2.18
N GLY A 28 -5.15 21.91 1.77
CA GLY A 28 -4.20 22.10 0.66
C GLY A 28 -4.85 22.02 -0.72
N SER A 29 -4.13 22.54 -1.71
CA SER A 29 -4.46 22.29 -3.13
C SER A 29 -4.19 20.83 -3.49
N PHE A 30 -4.86 20.33 -4.55
CA PHE A 30 -4.63 18.97 -5.03
C PHE A 30 -3.15 18.65 -5.27
N THR A 31 -2.41 19.59 -5.86
CA THR A 31 -0.97 19.42 -6.11
C THR A 31 -0.16 19.32 -4.82
N GLN A 32 -0.53 20.07 -3.78
CA GLN A 32 0.11 19.96 -2.47
C GLN A 32 -0.17 18.62 -1.83
N VAL A 33 -1.42 18.14 -1.89
CA VAL A 33 -1.79 16.84 -1.34
C VAL A 33 -1.05 15.71 -2.04
N VAL A 34 -0.97 15.70 -3.37
CA VAL A 34 -0.19 14.71 -4.13
C VAL A 34 1.29 14.71 -3.70
N LYS A 35 1.90 15.88 -3.50
CA LYS A 35 3.28 15.99 -3.00
C LYS A 35 3.45 15.38 -1.60
N THR A 36 2.48 15.61 -0.70
CA THR A 36 2.56 15.06 0.67
C THR A 36 2.35 13.54 0.69
N VAL A 37 1.48 12.98 -0.16
CA VAL A 37 1.36 11.53 -0.34
C VAL A 37 2.69 10.92 -0.79
N LYS A 38 3.35 11.50 -1.79
CA LYS A 38 4.65 11.03 -2.26
C LYS A 38 5.71 11.11 -1.15
N LYS A 39 5.71 12.20 -0.37
CA LYS A 39 6.63 12.35 0.77
C LYS A 39 6.37 11.27 1.82
N PHE A 40 5.11 11.02 2.17
CA PHE A 40 4.75 9.96 3.11
C PHE A 40 5.21 8.59 2.59
N ALA A 41 4.88 8.23 1.35
CA ALA A 41 5.27 6.96 0.76
C ALA A 41 6.81 6.74 0.75
N ARG A 42 7.61 7.80 0.55
CA ARG A 42 9.09 7.71 0.64
C ARG A 42 9.58 7.46 2.07
N GLN A 43 9.01 8.14 3.06
CA GLN A 43 9.37 7.94 4.46
C GLN A 43 8.94 6.55 4.94
N ASP A 44 7.77 6.12 4.52
CA ASP A 44 7.24 4.80 4.83
C ASP A 44 8.08 3.68 4.18
N ALA A 45 8.48 3.85 2.92
CA ALA A 45 9.40 2.94 2.24
C ALA A 45 10.74 2.80 2.98
N PHE A 46 11.33 3.91 3.43
CA PHE A 46 12.55 3.89 4.23
C PHE A 46 12.35 3.11 5.54
N ARG A 47 11.23 3.34 6.22
CA ARG A 47 10.83 2.61 7.43
C ARG A 47 10.71 1.11 7.18
N PHE A 48 10.04 0.69 6.09
CA PHE A 48 9.94 -0.72 5.70
C PHE A 48 11.31 -1.34 5.45
N VAL A 49 12.15 -0.70 4.63
CA VAL A 49 13.49 -1.20 4.32
C VAL A 49 14.32 -1.41 5.59
N LEU A 50 14.31 -0.44 6.50
CA LEU A 50 15.07 -0.53 7.75
C LEU A 50 14.57 -1.69 8.62
N ARG A 51 13.27 -1.79 8.82
CA ARG A 51 12.65 -2.83 9.66
C ARG A 51 12.85 -4.22 9.06
N ASP A 52 12.70 -4.36 7.75
CA ASP A 52 12.84 -5.65 7.08
C ASP A 52 14.29 -6.14 7.11
N ARG A 53 15.28 -5.25 6.99
CA ARG A 53 16.68 -5.63 7.17
C ARG A 53 17.00 -6.09 8.58
N LEU A 54 16.49 -5.39 9.59
CA LEU A 54 16.70 -5.79 10.99
C LEU A 54 16.02 -7.11 11.31
N ARG A 55 14.78 -7.31 10.82
CA ARG A 55 14.06 -8.57 10.97
C ARG A 55 14.77 -9.71 10.25
N CYS A 56 15.26 -9.47 9.03
CA CYS A 56 16.02 -10.47 8.28
C CYS A 56 17.23 -10.96 9.07
N ALA A 57 18.03 -10.05 9.62
CA ALA A 57 19.23 -10.40 10.38
C ALA A 57 18.92 -11.25 11.63
N GLU A 58 17.80 -10.97 12.32
CA GLU A 58 17.39 -11.78 13.47
C GLU A 58 16.76 -13.12 13.06
N LEU A 59 15.91 -13.12 12.04
CA LEU A 59 15.26 -14.33 11.54
C LEU A 59 16.28 -15.32 10.96
N ALA A 60 17.27 -14.84 10.23
CA ALA A 60 18.30 -15.69 9.65
C ALA A 60 19.07 -16.48 10.74
N LYS A 61 19.41 -15.81 11.87
CA LYS A 61 20.03 -16.48 13.01
C LYS A 61 19.15 -17.57 13.62
N MET A 62 17.83 -17.27 13.73
CA MET A 62 16.89 -18.23 14.32
C MET A 62 16.63 -19.43 13.39
N ILE A 63 16.65 -19.19 12.08
CA ILE A 63 16.32 -20.22 11.08
C ILE A 63 17.49 -21.16 10.84
N SER A 64 18.74 -20.71 10.95
CA SER A 64 19.94 -21.50 10.61
C SER A 64 20.01 -22.84 11.34
N ASP A 65 19.44 -22.95 12.52
CA ASP A 65 19.45 -24.16 13.36
C ASP A 65 18.21 -25.06 13.16
N HIS A 66 17.32 -24.69 12.23
CA HIS A 66 16.07 -25.42 12.00
C HIS A 66 15.97 -25.93 10.54
N PRO A 67 15.42 -27.14 10.33
CA PRO A 67 15.25 -27.71 8.99
C PRO A 67 14.16 -26.99 8.16
N SER A 68 13.22 -26.31 8.83
CA SER A 68 12.17 -25.50 8.19
C SER A 68 11.63 -24.47 9.15
N ALA A 69 11.10 -23.36 8.61
CA ALA A 69 10.45 -22.30 9.35
C ALA A 69 9.26 -21.73 8.57
N TYR A 70 8.25 -21.29 9.29
CA TYR A 70 7.13 -20.51 8.77
C TYR A 70 7.20 -19.10 9.31
N ILE A 71 7.13 -18.10 8.41
CA ILE A 71 7.18 -16.69 8.75
C ILE A 71 5.93 -16.02 8.24
N GLU A 72 5.13 -15.45 9.13
CA GLU A 72 4.00 -14.61 8.78
C GLU A 72 4.41 -13.14 8.76
N ALA A 73 4.04 -12.43 7.70
CA ALA A 73 4.28 -11.00 7.55
C ALA A 73 3.17 -10.36 6.72
N GLY A 74 2.90 -9.07 6.97
CA GLY A 74 1.97 -8.31 6.13
C GLY A 74 2.48 -8.22 4.68
N GLN A 75 1.55 -8.12 3.73
CA GLN A 75 1.85 -8.14 2.28
C GLN A 75 2.86 -7.09 1.81
N MET A 76 3.04 -6.01 2.56
CA MET A 76 4.01 -4.95 2.24
C MET A 76 5.47 -5.33 2.55
N HIS A 77 5.70 -6.42 3.32
CA HIS A 77 7.04 -6.90 3.67
C HIS A 77 7.69 -7.75 2.57
N TYR A 78 7.44 -7.41 1.30
CA TYR A 78 8.03 -8.12 0.16
C TYR A 78 9.56 -8.04 0.13
N ALA A 79 10.13 -6.94 0.65
CA ALA A 79 11.57 -6.78 0.77
C ALA A 79 12.18 -7.78 1.78
N LEU A 80 11.46 -8.14 2.85
CA LEU A 80 11.92 -9.14 3.81
C LEU A 80 12.19 -10.50 3.15
N TRP A 81 11.28 -10.96 2.27
CA TRP A 81 11.47 -12.18 1.50
C TRP A 81 12.75 -12.13 0.65
N ARG A 82 12.99 -11.00 -0.03
CA ARG A 82 14.20 -10.82 -0.83
C ARG A 82 15.46 -10.86 0.02
N TYR A 83 15.47 -10.16 1.14
CA TYR A 83 16.62 -10.14 2.06
C TYR A 83 16.88 -11.50 2.69
N LEU A 84 15.84 -12.25 3.07
CA LEU A 84 16.01 -13.62 3.59
C LEU A 84 16.59 -14.56 2.53
N ARG A 85 16.18 -14.46 1.27
CA ARG A 85 16.77 -15.24 0.19
C ARG A 85 18.26 -14.92 -0.02
N GLU A 86 18.61 -13.64 0.06
CA GLU A 86 20.00 -13.19 -0.08
C GLU A 86 20.85 -13.67 1.10
N GLU A 87 20.35 -13.58 2.34
CA GLU A 87 21.05 -13.90 3.57
C GLU A 87 21.22 -15.42 3.77
N LEU A 88 20.18 -16.20 3.54
CA LEU A 88 20.19 -17.66 3.73
C LEU A 88 20.85 -18.40 2.56
N GLY A 89 20.99 -17.76 1.42
CA GLY A 89 21.68 -18.30 0.25
C GLY A 89 21.09 -19.62 -0.27
N ALA A 90 21.94 -20.45 -0.84
CA ALA A 90 21.53 -21.74 -1.43
C ALA A 90 21.19 -22.83 -0.40
N GLY A 91 21.43 -22.59 0.89
CA GLY A 91 21.13 -23.55 1.97
C GLY A 91 19.63 -23.71 2.25
N PHE A 92 18.81 -22.75 1.80
CA PHE A 92 17.37 -22.73 2.06
C PHE A 92 16.56 -22.40 0.81
N ASP A 93 15.44 -23.10 0.62
CA ASP A 93 14.42 -22.75 -0.39
C ASP A 93 13.40 -21.80 0.23
N VAL A 94 13.60 -20.49 0.06
CA VAL A 94 12.74 -19.44 0.64
C VAL A 94 11.59 -19.12 -0.31
N ARG A 95 10.40 -19.63 0.00
CA ARG A 95 9.18 -19.47 -0.80
C ARG A 95 8.28 -18.38 -0.21
N LEU A 96 7.74 -17.54 -1.09
CA LEU A 96 6.72 -16.54 -0.74
C LEU A 96 5.34 -17.04 -1.18
N LYS A 97 4.37 -16.98 -0.27
CA LYS A 97 2.95 -17.26 -0.54
C LYS A 97 2.10 -16.10 -0.06
N PHE A 98 1.25 -15.58 -0.93
CA PHE A 98 0.24 -14.59 -0.54
C PHE A 98 -1.07 -15.29 -0.20
N LEU A 99 -1.62 -15.04 0.99
CA LEU A 99 -2.84 -15.71 1.43
C LEU A 99 -4.02 -15.41 0.51
N LEU A 100 -4.14 -14.20 0.01
CA LEU A 100 -5.19 -13.82 -0.95
C LEU A 100 -5.07 -14.50 -2.32
N GLU A 101 -3.88 -14.99 -2.71
CA GLU A 101 -3.72 -15.79 -3.94
C GLU A 101 -4.36 -17.18 -3.82
N LEU A 102 -4.59 -17.66 -2.59
CA LEU A 102 -5.20 -18.95 -2.31
C LEU A 102 -6.73 -18.90 -2.41
N THR A 103 -7.30 -17.72 -2.47
CA THR A 103 -8.75 -17.52 -2.54
C THR A 103 -9.20 -17.44 -3.98
N LYS A 104 -10.15 -18.30 -4.35
CA LYS A 104 -10.79 -18.25 -5.67
C LYS A 104 -11.68 -17.01 -5.72
N THR A 105 -11.22 -15.96 -6.37
CA THR A 105 -12.11 -14.86 -6.72
C THR A 105 -13.09 -15.34 -7.82
N PRO A 106 -14.34 -14.88 -7.85
CA PRO A 106 -15.34 -15.28 -8.85
C PRO A 106 -14.88 -15.09 -10.29
N ALA A 107 -13.91 -14.21 -10.53
CA ALA A 107 -13.35 -13.91 -11.85
C ALA A 107 -12.10 -14.72 -12.20
N GLY A 108 -11.67 -15.69 -11.38
CA GLY A 108 -10.43 -16.46 -11.63
C GLY A 108 -9.14 -15.62 -11.63
N VAL A 109 -9.21 -14.41 -11.13
CA VAL A 109 -8.11 -13.44 -11.21
C VAL A 109 -7.27 -13.56 -9.94
N ASN A 110 -6.15 -14.23 -10.08
CA ASN A 110 -5.08 -14.32 -9.08
C ASN A 110 -4.37 -12.95 -8.96
N ARG A 111 -5.06 -11.92 -8.50
CA ARG A 111 -4.49 -10.57 -8.37
C ARG A 111 -4.18 -10.26 -6.90
N ARG A 112 -2.95 -9.84 -6.69
CA ARG A 112 -2.55 -9.20 -5.44
C ARG A 112 -3.31 -7.87 -5.31
N LEU A 113 -3.99 -7.69 -4.19
CA LEU A 113 -4.70 -6.45 -3.91
C LEU A 113 -3.71 -5.46 -3.28
N TYR A 114 -3.17 -4.57 -4.10
CA TYR A 114 -2.36 -3.44 -3.65
C TYR A 114 -3.07 -2.16 -4.03
N GLY A 115 -3.28 -1.30 -3.05
CA GLY A 115 -3.72 0.06 -3.27
C GLY A 115 -2.68 0.87 -4.06
N PRO A 116 -3.07 1.97 -4.73
CA PRO A 116 -2.12 2.81 -5.45
C PRO A 116 -1.02 3.39 -4.56
N GLY A 117 -1.31 3.65 -3.28
CA GLY A 117 -0.34 4.08 -2.27
C GLY A 117 0.66 2.98 -1.93
N ASP A 118 0.20 1.73 -1.83
CA ASP A 118 1.07 0.57 -1.58
C ASP A 118 2.03 0.35 -2.74
N ILE A 119 1.53 0.43 -3.99
CA ILE A 119 2.36 0.33 -5.19
C ILE A 119 3.41 1.43 -5.19
N LEU A 120 3.05 2.66 -4.84
CA LEU A 120 3.97 3.78 -4.76
C LEU A 120 5.06 3.54 -3.70
N THR A 121 4.68 3.05 -2.52
CA THR A 121 5.61 2.69 -1.44
C THR A 121 6.55 1.56 -1.89
N LEU A 122 6.04 0.53 -2.55
CA LEU A 122 6.86 -0.56 -3.10
C LEU A 122 7.85 -0.06 -4.18
N ILE A 123 7.44 0.88 -5.03
CA ILE A 123 8.36 1.52 -5.99
C ILE A 123 9.53 2.16 -5.23
N TYR A 124 9.27 2.91 -4.16
CA TYR A 124 10.35 3.54 -3.39
C TYR A 124 11.19 2.57 -2.55
N ILE A 125 10.62 1.43 -2.15
CA ILE A 125 11.39 0.36 -1.48
C ILE A 125 12.45 -0.22 -2.45
N PHE A 126 12.08 -0.48 -3.70
CA PHE A 126 12.96 -1.13 -4.67
C PHE A 126 13.72 -0.15 -5.57
N HIS A 127 13.21 1.06 -5.74
CA HIS A 127 13.76 2.12 -6.57
C HIS A 127 13.75 3.47 -5.82
N PRO A 128 14.55 3.65 -4.76
CA PRO A 128 14.49 4.84 -3.89
C PRO A 128 14.79 6.16 -4.62
N GLY A 129 15.50 6.10 -5.75
CA GLY A 129 15.80 7.24 -6.62
C GLY A 129 14.76 7.49 -7.72
N SER A 130 13.63 6.80 -7.70
CA SER A 130 12.59 6.98 -8.72
C SER A 130 12.02 8.41 -8.70
N HIS A 131 11.81 8.98 -9.89
CA HIS A 131 11.20 10.28 -10.14
C HIS A 131 10.41 10.22 -11.46
N ASP A 132 9.45 9.32 -11.54
CA ASP A 132 8.62 9.09 -12.72
C ASP A 132 7.29 9.85 -12.62
N SER A 133 6.74 10.28 -13.75
CA SER A 133 5.38 10.85 -13.87
C SER A 133 4.27 9.88 -13.36
N ARG A 134 4.53 8.59 -13.40
CA ARG A 134 3.67 7.54 -12.84
C ARG A 134 3.47 7.70 -11.33
N GLU A 135 4.44 8.27 -10.61
CA GLU A 135 4.33 8.51 -9.17
C GLU A 135 3.21 9.51 -8.83
N ASP A 136 3.07 10.57 -9.63
CA ASP A 136 2.00 11.56 -9.44
C ASP A 136 0.63 10.94 -9.67
N LEU A 137 0.52 10.06 -10.68
CA LEU A 137 -0.72 9.33 -10.93
C LEU A 137 -1.06 8.36 -9.79
N LEU A 138 -0.09 7.59 -9.29
CA LEU A 138 -0.30 6.67 -8.18
C LEU A 138 -0.68 7.42 -6.90
N ALA A 139 0.00 8.52 -6.59
CA ALA A 139 -0.33 9.36 -5.45
C ALA A 139 -1.74 9.97 -5.58
N ALA A 140 -2.11 10.44 -6.77
CA ALA A 140 -3.44 10.98 -7.04
C ALA A 140 -4.54 9.91 -6.93
N ARG A 141 -4.30 8.72 -7.47
CA ARG A 141 -5.21 7.57 -7.34
C ARG A 141 -5.34 7.12 -5.89
N SER A 142 -4.26 7.17 -5.09
CA SER A 142 -4.31 6.88 -3.67
C SER A 142 -5.27 7.81 -2.90
N LEU A 143 -5.32 9.10 -3.26
CA LEU A 143 -6.26 10.05 -2.66
C LEU A 143 -7.73 9.65 -2.92
N VAL A 144 -8.04 9.26 -4.15
CA VAL A 144 -9.40 8.82 -4.51
C VAL A 144 -9.70 7.49 -3.82
N TYR A 145 -8.76 6.54 -3.87
CA TYR A 145 -8.89 5.23 -3.23
C TYR A 145 -9.27 5.35 -1.75
N HIS A 146 -8.53 6.14 -0.96
CA HIS A 146 -8.81 6.32 0.48
C HIS A 146 -10.15 7.00 0.77
N LYS A 147 -10.72 7.72 -0.19
CA LYS A 147 -12.06 8.31 -0.04
C LYS A 147 -13.18 7.32 -0.37
N LEU A 148 -12.89 6.30 -1.16
CA LEU A 148 -13.84 5.24 -1.52
C LEU A 148 -13.79 4.05 -0.56
N ASP A 149 -12.64 3.84 0.07
CA ASP A 149 -12.43 2.75 1.02
C ASP A 149 -13.26 2.97 2.28
N SER A 150 -14.16 2.01 2.57
CA SER A 150 -14.98 2.03 3.78
C SER A 150 -14.30 1.20 4.86
N GLN A 151 -14.14 1.80 6.04
CA GLN A 151 -13.66 1.12 7.24
C GLN A 151 -14.80 0.42 8.01
N GLU A 152 -16.02 0.42 7.47
CA GLU A 152 -17.16 -0.24 8.11
C GLU A 152 -17.04 -1.77 7.94
N GLU A 153 -17.37 -2.50 9.01
CA GLU A 153 -17.44 -3.95 8.94
C GLU A 153 -18.56 -4.38 7.97
N ILE A 154 -18.20 -5.26 7.05
CA ILE A 154 -19.16 -5.86 6.14
C ILE A 154 -19.52 -7.23 6.72
N PRO A 155 -20.82 -7.48 7.05
CA PRO A 155 -21.23 -8.78 7.55
C PRO A 155 -20.87 -9.89 6.55
N SER A 156 -20.26 -10.97 7.03
CA SER A 156 -20.00 -12.15 6.20
C SER A 156 -21.33 -12.79 5.79
N SER A 157 -21.51 -12.97 4.50
CA SER A 157 -22.69 -13.65 3.91
C SER A 157 -22.40 -15.12 3.54
N GLY A 158 -21.41 -15.75 4.13
CA GLY A 158 -21.00 -17.12 3.83
C GLY A 158 -19.55 -17.21 3.39
N ASP A 159 -19.25 -18.03 2.36
CA ASP A 159 -17.87 -18.24 1.85
C ASP A 159 -17.29 -17.05 1.08
N ASP A 160 -18.04 -15.98 0.94
CA ASP A 160 -17.61 -14.77 0.25
C ASP A 160 -16.64 -13.97 1.09
N GLN A 161 -15.67 -13.35 0.42
CA GLN A 161 -14.72 -12.42 1.00
C GLN A 161 -15.15 -10.98 0.70
N PRO A 162 -16.13 -10.42 1.40
CA PRO A 162 -16.80 -9.18 1.02
C PRO A 162 -15.82 -8.00 1.02
N HIS A 163 -14.86 -7.96 1.93
CA HIS A 163 -13.83 -6.92 1.95
C HIS A 163 -12.91 -6.98 0.72
N ALA A 164 -12.46 -8.17 0.32
CA ALA A 164 -11.62 -8.33 -0.87
C ALA A 164 -12.36 -7.96 -2.15
N LEU A 165 -13.64 -8.33 -2.26
CA LEU A 165 -14.50 -7.98 -3.40
C LEU A 165 -14.74 -6.46 -3.47
N LEU A 166 -15.00 -5.82 -2.33
CA LEU A 166 -15.15 -4.36 -2.27
C LEU A 166 -13.85 -3.67 -2.70
N GLU A 167 -12.72 -4.10 -2.15
CA GLU A 167 -11.41 -3.54 -2.51
C GLU A 167 -11.12 -3.70 -4.00
N MET A 168 -11.36 -4.88 -4.57
CA MET A 168 -11.23 -5.11 -6.01
C MET A 168 -12.08 -4.13 -6.82
N SER A 169 -13.32 -3.90 -6.40
CA SER A 169 -14.23 -3.00 -7.09
C SER A 169 -13.77 -1.54 -7.03
N VAL A 170 -13.25 -1.10 -5.88
CA VAL A 170 -12.66 0.24 -5.70
C VAL A 170 -11.39 0.39 -6.55
N LEU A 171 -10.50 -0.60 -6.54
CA LEU A 171 -9.28 -0.61 -7.35
C LEU A 171 -9.59 -0.56 -8.85
N ALA A 172 -10.62 -1.27 -9.31
CA ALA A 172 -11.04 -1.24 -10.71
C ALA A 172 -11.50 0.17 -11.16
N ARG A 173 -12.26 0.88 -10.33
CA ARG A 173 -12.69 2.26 -10.59
C ARG A 173 -11.53 3.23 -10.62
N VAL A 174 -10.73 3.21 -9.57
CA VAL A 174 -9.57 4.10 -9.42
C VAL A 174 -8.55 3.87 -10.53
N GLY A 175 -8.40 2.63 -10.98
CA GLY A 175 -7.52 2.26 -12.09
C GLY A 175 -7.87 2.91 -13.44
N GLN A 176 -9.13 3.33 -13.64
CA GLN A 176 -9.60 3.99 -14.86
C GLN A 176 -9.33 5.50 -14.87
N LEU A 177 -8.99 6.09 -13.73
CA LEU A 177 -8.80 7.53 -13.60
C LEU A 177 -7.40 7.96 -14.08
N SER A 178 -7.34 8.94 -14.97
CA SER A 178 -6.12 9.69 -15.27
C SER A 178 -5.78 10.67 -14.14
N LEU A 179 -4.61 11.31 -14.20
CA LEU A 179 -4.24 12.34 -13.22
C LEU A 179 -5.21 13.54 -13.24
N ALA A 180 -5.69 13.92 -14.45
CA ALA A 180 -6.67 14.99 -14.61
C ALA A 180 -8.03 14.59 -14.02
N ASP A 181 -8.45 13.34 -14.23
CA ASP A 181 -9.68 12.80 -13.63
C ASP A 181 -9.59 12.79 -12.11
N CYS A 182 -8.47 12.30 -11.55
CA CYS A 182 -8.25 12.32 -10.10
C CYS A 182 -8.37 13.73 -9.51
N ARG A 183 -7.83 14.73 -10.20
CA ARG A 183 -7.93 16.14 -9.77
C ARG A 183 -9.37 16.61 -9.72
N ARG A 184 -10.17 16.32 -10.76
CA ARG A 184 -11.58 16.70 -10.83
C ARG A 184 -12.41 15.97 -9.78
N VAL A 185 -12.28 14.66 -9.75
CA VAL A 185 -13.04 13.80 -8.83
C VAL A 185 -12.71 14.11 -7.38
N TYR A 186 -11.43 14.28 -7.05
CA TYR A 186 -11.02 14.59 -5.67
C TYR A 186 -11.66 15.89 -5.15
N GLY A 187 -11.78 16.91 -6.00
CA GLY A 187 -12.50 18.14 -5.64
C GLY A 187 -13.97 17.92 -5.28
N LEU A 188 -14.61 16.92 -5.91
CA LEU A 188 -16.02 16.59 -5.67
C LEU A 188 -16.25 15.70 -4.44
N ILE A 189 -15.27 14.80 -4.15
CA ILE A 189 -15.43 13.80 -3.08
C ILE A 189 -14.72 14.16 -1.77
N ARG A 190 -13.94 15.25 -1.75
CA ARG A 190 -13.07 15.61 -0.62
C ARG A 190 -13.82 15.60 0.71
N GLU A 191 -15.02 16.16 0.75
CA GLU A 191 -15.88 16.25 1.95
C GLU A 191 -16.94 15.13 2.01
N ALA A 192 -16.98 14.25 1.00
CA ALA A 192 -17.98 13.19 0.95
C ALA A 192 -17.58 12.00 1.86
N LYS A 193 -18.59 11.33 2.42
CA LYS A 193 -18.43 10.02 3.05
C LYS A 193 -18.28 8.93 1.97
N PRO A 194 -17.67 7.75 2.29
CA PRO A 194 -17.38 6.70 1.30
C PRO A 194 -18.55 6.32 0.38
N PRO A 195 -19.78 6.05 0.84
CA PRO A 195 -20.89 5.70 -0.08
C PRO A 195 -21.22 6.81 -1.08
N ARG A 196 -21.20 8.06 -0.62
CA ARG A 196 -21.45 9.21 -1.48
C ARG A 196 -20.31 9.48 -2.44
N ALA A 197 -19.07 9.27 -2.00
CA ALA A 197 -17.89 9.38 -2.84
C ALA A 197 -17.92 8.36 -3.98
N LEU A 198 -18.34 7.12 -3.68
CA LEU A 198 -18.51 6.05 -4.68
C LEU A 198 -19.52 6.43 -5.75
N ASP A 199 -20.72 6.90 -5.37
CA ASP A 199 -21.75 7.39 -6.31
C ASP A 199 -21.21 8.49 -7.25
N ILE A 200 -20.42 9.41 -6.72
CA ILE A 200 -19.86 10.50 -7.51
C ILE A 200 -18.86 9.97 -8.52
N VAL A 201 -17.98 9.05 -8.10
CA VAL A 201 -16.99 8.43 -8.99
C VAL A 201 -17.66 7.62 -10.08
N ASP A 202 -18.69 6.82 -9.76
CA ASP A 202 -19.42 6.02 -10.73
C ASP A 202 -20.08 6.91 -11.80
N ARG A 203 -20.81 7.94 -11.40
CA ARG A 203 -21.40 8.91 -12.35
C ARG A 203 -20.35 9.61 -13.21
N TYR A 204 -19.20 9.92 -12.63
CA TYR A 204 -18.11 10.54 -13.38
C TYR A 204 -17.56 9.58 -14.44
N LEU A 205 -17.38 8.31 -14.12
CA LEU A 205 -16.89 7.30 -15.05
C LEU A 205 -17.91 7.01 -16.17
N ASP A 206 -19.21 6.97 -15.84
CA ASP A 206 -20.29 6.77 -16.81
C ASP A 206 -20.46 7.95 -17.78
N SER A 207 -20.03 9.16 -17.39
CA SER A 207 -20.10 10.37 -18.21
C SER A 207 -18.90 10.59 -19.12
N LYS A 208 -17.91 9.71 -19.09
CA LYS A 208 -16.62 9.83 -19.77
C LYS A 208 -16.61 9.10 -21.11
#